data_5a443bc00af4c80e6d0618399ff698b4
#
_entry.id   5a443bc00af4c80e6d0618399ff698b4
#
_cell.length_a   1.000
_cell.length_b   1.000
_cell.length_c   1.000
_cell.angle_alpha   90.00
_cell.angle_beta   90.00
_cell.angle_gamma   90.00
#
_symmetry.space_group_name_H-M   'P 1'
#
loop_
_entity.id
_entity.type
_entity.pdbx_description
1 polymer ?
#
loop_
_entity_poly.entity_id
_entity_poly.type
_entity_poly.pdbx_seq_one_letter_code
_entity_poly.pdbx_strand_id
1 'polypeptide(L)'
;MSFYDFKSEEQFKEENGYTINGFWYPRVTKIIGIKAKPALYRYYAEAASFAAATEQTKKSAEEGTKIHEAVEKLMIGQNPEIDPQIAPAVSAFVDFVEHNNMQVDPEHVERRILNLDHGYAGTIDTMALF
;
A
#
# COMPACT_ATOMS: atom_id res chain seq x y z
N MET A 1 -12.66 -20.36 24.12
CA MET A 1 -11.39 -19.95 23.50
C MET A 1 -11.70 -19.19 22.22
N SER A 2 -11.27 -17.97 22.13
CA SER A 2 -11.41 -17.18 20.87
C SER A 2 -10.23 -17.49 19.97
N PHE A 3 -10.50 -17.91 18.73
CA PHE A 3 -9.48 -18.11 17.71
C PHE A 3 -9.17 -16.85 16.93
N TYR A 4 -9.87 -15.75 17.22
CA TYR A 4 -9.76 -14.49 16.50
C TYR A 4 -9.45 -13.35 17.47
N ASP A 5 -8.45 -12.56 17.13
CA ASP A 5 -8.00 -11.42 17.93
C ASP A 5 -8.63 -10.10 17.45
N PHE A 6 -9.93 -10.17 17.09
CA PHE A 6 -10.70 -9.01 16.65
C PHE A 6 -11.76 -8.65 17.70
N LYS A 7 -11.92 -7.36 17.94
CA LYS A 7 -12.89 -6.84 18.92
C LYS A 7 -14.33 -6.91 18.42
N SER A 8 -14.53 -6.84 17.09
CA SER A 8 -15.85 -6.88 16.46
C SER A 8 -15.79 -7.40 15.03
N GLU A 9 -16.95 -7.77 14.48
CA GLU A 9 -17.11 -8.13 13.08
C GLU A 9 -16.77 -6.95 12.15
N GLU A 10 -17.15 -5.75 12.53
CA GLU A 10 -16.86 -4.53 11.78
C GLU A 10 -15.35 -4.32 11.67
N GLN A 11 -14.61 -4.43 12.77
CA GLN A 11 -13.15 -4.32 12.76
C GLN A 11 -12.51 -5.36 11.83
N PHE A 12 -12.96 -6.61 11.90
CA PHE A 12 -12.48 -7.65 11.00
C PHE A 12 -12.70 -7.28 9.52
N LYS A 13 -13.90 -6.83 9.18
CA LYS A 13 -14.25 -6.45 7.81
C LYS A 13 -13.42 -5.29 7.28
N GLU A 14 -13.21 -4.25 8.10
CA GLU A 14 -12.40 -3.08 7.73
C GLU A 14 -10.93 -3.42 7.52
N GLU A 15 -10.35 -4.21 8.40
CA GLU A 15 -8.93 -4.58 8.33
C GLU A 15 -8.60 -5.57 7.21
N ASN A 16 -9.57 -6.41 6.81
CA ASN A 16 -9.32 -7.52 5.89
C ASN A 16 -9.99 -7.39 4.52
N GLY A 17 -10.82 -6.37 4.31
CA GLY A 17 -11.54 -6.26 3.05
C GLY A 17 -12.17 -4.90 2.80
N TYR A 18 -13.07 -4.90 1.82
CA TYR A 18 -13.86 -3.74 1.41
C TYR A 18 -15.34 -4.10 1.36
N THR A 19 -16.19 -3.16 1.76
CA THR A 19 -17.63 -3.27 1.52
C THR A 19 -17.98 -2.42 0.30
N ILE A 20 -18.47 -3.06 -0.74
CA ILE A 20 -18.82 -2.44 -2.02
C ILE A 20 -20.25 -2.82 -2.36
N ASN A 21 -21.13 -1.84 -2.53
CA ASN A 21 -22.56 -2.04 -2.82
C ASN A 21 -23.26 -2.98 -1.82
N GLY A 22 -22.91 -2.89 -0.54
CA GLY A 22 -23.49 -3.70 0.54
C GLY A 22 -22.91 -5.11 0.69
N PHE A 23 -21.98 -5.52 -0.14
CA PHE A 23 -21.29 -6.81 -0.07
C PHE A 23 -19.83 -6.63 0.37
N TRP A 24 -19.35 -7.52 1.22
CA TRP A 24 -17.97 -7.52 1.67
C TRP A 24 -17.09 -8.42 0.78
N TYR A 25 -15.91 -7.90 0.43
CA TYR A 25 -14.91 -8.62 -0.37
C TYR A 25 -13.56 -8.58 0.31
N PRO A 26 -12.84 -9.71 0.44
CA PRO A 26 -11.50 -9.71 1.02
C PRO A 26 -10.53 -8.90 0.15
N ARG A 27 -9.53 -8.30 0.80
CA ARG A 27 -8.42 -7.63 0.11
C ARG A 27 -7.54 -8.65 -0.56
N VAL A 28 -7.14 -8.40 -1.80
CA VAL A 28 -6.19 -9.24 -2.53
C VAL A 28 -4.89 -9.45 -1.74
N THR A 29 -4.40 -8.44 -1.04
CA THR A 29 -3.20 -8.53 -0.19
C THR A 29 -3.37 -9.49 0.98
N LYS A 30 -4.58 -9.66 1.51
CA LYS A 30 -4.88 -10.65 2.56
C LYS A 30 -4.90 -12.07 2.00
N ILE A 31 -5.40 -12.25 0.79
CA ILE A 31 -5.41 -13.55 0.12
C ILE A 31 -3.99 -14.01 -0.19
N ILE A 32 -3.18 -13.17 -0.82
CA ILE A 32 -1.78 -13.51 -1.15
C ILE A 32 -0.87 -13.54 0.09
N GLY A 33 -1.30 -12.95 1.19
CA GLY A 33 -0.57 -12.93 2.47
C GLY A 33 -0.37 -14.30 3.09
N ILE A 34 -1.13 -15.31 2.69
CA ILE A 34 -0.93 -16.70 3.14
C ILE A 34 0.33 -17.34 2.56
N LYS A 35 0.88 -16.77 1.49
CA LYS A 35 2.09 -17.30 0.85
C LYS A 35 3.31 -17.03 1.73
N ALA A 36 4.19 -18.05 1.89
CA ALA A 36 5.44 -17.92 2.61
C ALA A 36 6.35 -16.83 2.00
N LYS A 37 7.04 -16.10 2.87
CA LYS A 37 7.94 -14.99 2.50
C LYS A 37 9.36 -15.27 3.04
N PRO A 38 10.14 -16.17 2.42
CA PRO A 38 11.47 -16.58 2.94
C PRO A 38 12.45 -15.41 3.12
N ALA A 39 12.42 -14.42 2.23
CA ALA A 39 13.26 -13.23 2.33
C ALA A 39 12.94 -12.39 3.58
N LEU A 40 11.67 -12.27 3.95
CA LEU A 40 11.26 -11.58 5.16
C LEU A 40 11.68 -12.35 6.42
N TYR A 41 11.57 -13.67 6.41
CA TYR A 41 12.01 -14.50 7.53
C TYR A 41 13.52 -14.40 7.73
N ARG A 42 14.30 -14.38 6.65
CA ARG A 42 15.75 -14.15 6.70
C ARG A 42 16.09 -12.79 7.28
N TYR A 43 15.41 -11.75 6.84
CA TYR A 43 15.58 -10.39 7.37
C TYR A 43 15.44 -10.35 8.89
N TYR A 44 14.37 -10.93 9.43
CA TYR A 44 14.17 -10.99 10.88
C TYR A 44 15.20 -11.86 11.61
N ALA A 45 15.63 -12.97 10.99
CA ALA A 45 16.62 -13.85 11.58
C ALA A 45 18.03 -13.22 11.63
N GLU A 46 18.39 -12.41 10.67
CA GLU A 46 19.70 -11.73 10.56
C GLU A 46 19.75 -10.39 11.34
N ALA A 47 18.62 -9.89 11.81
CA ALA A 47 18.58 -8.65 12.58
C ALA A 47 19.22 -8.82 13.97
N ALA A 48 19.76 -7.74 14.51
CA ALA A 48 20.38 -7.73 15.86
C ALA A 48 19.40 -8.13 16.97
N SER A 49 18.11 -7.79 16.80
CA SER A 49 17.02 -8.22 17.65
C SER A 49 15.68 -8.08 16.88
N PHE A 50 14.65 -8.79 17.34
CA PHE A 50 13.30 -8.66 16.81
C PHE A 50 12.76 -7.23 17.00
N ALA A 51 13.04 -6.59 18.14
CA ALA A 51 12.64 -5.22 18.43
C ALA A 51 13.29 -4.23 17.46
N ALA A 52 14.59 -4.36 17.18
CA ALA A 52 15.30 -3.51 16.23
C ALA A 52 14.76 -3.68 14.80
N ALA A 53 14.48 -4.90 14.36
CA ALA A 53 13.89 -5.17 13.07
C ALA A 53 12.47 -4.58 12.96
N THR A 54 11.66 -4.71 14.00
CA THR A 54 10.30 -4.15 14.05
C THR A 54 10.30 -2.62 14.00
N GLU A 55 11.20 -1.97 14.73
CA GLU A 55 11.36 -0.52 14.72
C GLU A 55 11.77 -0.01 13.33
N GLN A 56 12.76 -0.66 12.71
CA GLN A 56 13.20 -0.32 11.36
C GLN A 56 12.07 -0.50 10.33
N THR A 57 11.32 -1.60 10.43
CA THR A 57 10.17 -1.86 9.56
C THR A 57 9.09 -0.80 9.72
N LYS A 58 8.78 -0.41 10.96
CA LYS A 58 7.81 0.65 11.25
C LYS A 58 8.24 1.99 10.65
N LYS A 59 9.50 2.38 10.86
CA LYS A 59 10.06 3.61 10.29
C LYS A 59 9.98 3.62 8.76
N SER A 60 10.38 2.53 8.12
CA SER A 60 10.31 2.39 6.66
C SER A 60 8.87 2.44 6.14
N ALA A 61 7.91 1.87 6.87
CA ALA A 61 6.50 1.94 6.52
C ALA A 61 5.93 3.36 6.64
N GLU A 62 6.31 4.11 7.68
CA GLU A 62 5.90 5.51 7.86
C GLU A 62 6.48 6.41 6.75
N GLU A 63 7.74 6.25 6.40
CA GLU A 63 8.37 6.95 5.28
C GLU A 63 7.69 6.59 3.95
N GLY A 64 7.44 5.30 3.71
CA GLY A 64 6.74 4.80 2.53
C GLY A 64 5.34 5.39 2.39
N THR A 65 4.58 5.49 3.47
CA THR A 65 3.26 6.13 3.48
C THR A 65 3.33 7.59 3.07
N LYS A 66 4.27 8.34 3.63
CA LYS A 66 4.46 9.77 3.28
C LYS A 66 4.83 9.95 1.80
N ILE A 67 5.71 9.09 1.28
CA ILE A 67 6.11 9.13 -0.14
C ILE A 67 4.89 8.82 -1.02
N HIS A 68 4.14 7.79 -0.68
CA HIS A 68 2.95 7.37 -1.42
C HIS A 68 1.91 8.50 -1.49
N GLU A 69 1.59 9.11 -0.35
CA GLU A 69 0.66 10.24 -0.27
C GLU A 69 1.13 11.46 -1.08
N ALA A 70 2.42 11.78 -1.04
CA ALA A 70 2.98 12.89 -1.80
C ALA A 70 2.91 12.62 -3.32
N VAL A 71 3.28 11.42 -3.75
CA VAL A 71 3.23 10.99 -5.15
C VAL A 71 1.79 10.94 -5.67
N GLU A 72 0.87 10.43 -4.88
CA GLU A 72 -0.56 10.44 -5.20
C GLU A 72 -1.07 11.86 -5.49
N LYS A 73 -0.78 12.80 -4.59
CA LYS A 73 -1.17 14.20 -4.77
C LYS A 73 -0.57 14.83 -6.02
N LEU A 74 0.70 14.54 -6.32
CA LEU A 74 1.33 15.00 -7.55
C LEU A 74 0.65 14.43 -8.80
N MET A 75 0.30 13.15 -8.79
CA MET A 75 -0.37 12.49 -9.92
C MET A 75 -1.75 13.06 -10.22
N ILE A 76 -2.47 13.54 -9.20
CA ILE A 76 -3.79 14.21 -9.39
C ILE A 76 -3.68 15.72 -9.60
N GLY A 77 -2.48 16.25 -9.80
CA GLY A 77 -2.24 17.67 -10.13
C GLY A 77 -2.22 18.61 -8.93
N GLN A 78 -2.08 18.09 -7.71
CA GLN A 78 -1.92 18.90 -6.49
C GLN A 78 -0.44 19.19 -6.22
N ASN A 79 -0.17 20.25 -5.46
CA ASN A 79 1.16 20.58 -4.95
C ASN A 79 1.22 20.28 -3.45
N PRO A 80 1.68 19.07 -3.06
CA PRO A 80 1.83 18.73 -1.65
C PRO A 80 3.04 19.44 -1.04
N GLU A 81 2.96 19.72 0.27
CA GLU A 81 4.13 20.04 1.05
C GLU A 81 4.95 18.77 1.24
N ILE A 82 6.23 18.81 0.88
CA ILE A 82 7.10 17.64 0.89
C ILE A 82 8.06 17.72 2.07
N ASP A 83 7.99 16.72 2.95
CA ASP A 83 8.94 16.54 4.04
C ASP A 83 10.35 16.36 3.47
N PRO A 84 11.37 17.11 3.95
CA PRO A 84 12.75 16.98 3.49
C PRO A 84 13.30 15.55 3.52
N GLN A 85 12.83 14.70 4.43
CA GLN A 85 13.26 13.31 4.53
C GLN A 85 12.86 12.46 3.33
N ILE A 86 11.73 12.77 2.70
CA ILE A 86 11.22 12.03 1.53
C ILE A 86 11.48 12.75 0.21
N ALA A 87 12.01 13.96 0.24
CA ALA A 87 12.27 14.76 -0.96
C ALA A 87 13.09 14.04 -2.03
N PRO A 88 14.17 13.31 -1.71
CA PRO A 88 14.92 12.55 -2.71
C PRO A 88 14.10 11.49 -3.43
N ALA A 89 13.22 10.77 -2.70
CA ALA A 89 12.36 9.74 -3.29
C ALA A 89 11.28 10.35 -4.19
N VAL A 90 10.68 11.46 -3.77
CA VAL A 90 9.69 12.17 -4.57
C VAL A 90 10.33 12.77 -5.83
N SER A 91 11.52 13.33 -5.73
CA SER A 91 12.29 13.82 -6.87
C SER A 91 12.58 12.71 -7.88
N ALA A 92 13.02 11.55 -7.40
CA ALA A 92 13.25 10.38 -8.26
C ALA A 92 11.98 9.93 -9.01
N PHE A 93 10.83 10.03 -8.38
CA PHE A 93 9.55 9.74 -9.04
C PHE A 93 9.25 10.78 -10.14
N VAL A 94 9.42 12.06 -9.87
CA VAL A 94 9.21 13.13 -10.85
C VAL A 94 10.15 12.94 -12.05
N ASP A 95 11.43 12.69 -11.80
CA ASP A 95 12.42 12.42 -12.84
C ASP A 95 12.04 11.19 -13.69
N PHE A 96 11.51 10.14 -13.05
CA PHE A 96 11.02 8.95 -13.75
C PHE A 96 9.84 9.28 -14.66
N VAL A 97 8.88 10.05 -14.18
CA VAL A 97 7.70 10.47 -14.96
C VAL A 97 8.12 11.28 -16.18
N GLU A 98 9.00 12.26 -16.00
CA GLU A 98 9.50 13.12 -17.08
C GLU A 98 10.33 12.34 -18.10
N HIS A 99 11.26 11.53 -17.62
CA HIS A 99 12.17 10.78 -18.49
C HIS A 99 11.45 9.74 -19.35
N ASN A 100 10.38 9.16 -18.85
CA ASN A 100 9.61 8.13 -19.55
C ASN A 100 8.35 8.69 -20.25
N ASN A 101 8.12 10.01 -20.20
CA ASN A 101 6.89 10.64 -20.72
C ASN A 101 5.61 9.98 -20.17
N MET A 102 5.65 9.57 -18.92
CA MET A 102 4.55 8.89 -18.25
C MET A 102 3.33 9.79 -18.15
N GLN A 103 2.20 9.32 -18.64
CA GLN A 103 0.91 10.01 -18.56
C GLN A 103 0.00 9.29 -17.61
N VAL A 104 -0.41 9.96 -16.55
CA VAL A 104 -1.32 9.45 -15.52
C VAL A 104 -2.70 10.06 -15.69
N ASP A 105 -3.72 9.20 -15.71
CA ASP A 105 -5.10 9.65 -15.62
C ASP A 105 -5.48 9.79 -14.14
N PRO A 106 -5.82 11.01 -13.66
CA PRO A 106 -6.20 11.21 -12.27
C PRO A 106 -7.36 10.34 -11.77
N GLU A 107 -8.27 9.93 -12.66
CA GLU A 107 -9.37 9.03 -12.30
C GLU A 107 -8.91 7.59 -11.98
N HIS A 108 -7.68 7.25 -12.36
CA HIS A 108 -7.09 5.93 -12.15
C HIS A 108 -5.97 5.94 -11.09
N VAL A 109 -5.96 6.95 -10.21
CA VAL A 109 -5.08 7.00 -9.05
C VAL A 109 -5.84 6.51 -7.82
N GLU A 110 -5.25 5.61 -7.03
CA GLU A 110 -5.86 5.00 -5.83
C GLU A 110 -7.25 4.40 -6.11
N ARG A 111 -7.41 3.77 -7.26
CA ARG A 111 -8.70 3.23 -7.69
C ARG A 111 -8.95 1.86 -7.10
N ARG A 112 -10.12 1.70 -6.46
CA ARG A 112 -10.62 0.37 -6.07
C ARG A 112 -11.06 -0.43 -7.28
N ILE A 113 -10.64 -1.69 -7.30
CA ILE A 113 -11.01 -2.66 -8.32
C ILE A 113 -11.65 -3.86 -7.64
N LEU A 114 -12.75 -4.32 -8.21
CA LEU A 114 -13.50 -5.48 -7.75
C LEU A 114 -13.46 -6.56 -8.81
N ASN A 115 -12.99 -7.75 -8.44
CA ASN A 115 -13.12 -8.96 -9.26
C ASN A 115 -14.35 -9.75 -8.79
N LEU A 116 -15.43 -9.67 -9.57
CA LEU A 116 -16.69 -10.36 -9.26
C LEU A 116 -16.60 -11.87 -9.46
N ASP A 117 -15.80 -12.32 -10.43
CA ASP A 117 -15.70 -13.75 -10.76
C ASP A 117 -15.06 -14.55 -9.63
N HIS A 118 -14.11 -13.96 -8.93
CA HIS A 118 -13.37 -14.61 -7.83
C HIS A 118 -13.68 -14.02 -6.45
N GLY A 119 -14.46 -12.95 -6.36
CA GLY A 119 -14.94 -12.37 -5.10
C GLY A 119 -13.87 -11.73 -4.24
N TYR A 120 -12.95 -10.97 -4.83
CA TYR A 120 -11.97 -10.16 -4.08
C TYR A 120 -11.84 -8.75 -4.64
N ALA A 121 -11.30 -7.85 -3.84
CA ALA A 121 -11.06 -6.47 -4.23
C ALA A 121 -9.67 -6.00 -3.83
N GLY A 122 -9.23 -4.93 -4.45
CA GLY A 122 -7.96 -4.26 -4.16
C GLY A 122 -8.00 -2.81 -4.59
N THR A 123 -6.96 -2.07 -4.20
CA THR A 123 -6.73 -0.71 -4.66
C THR A 123 -5.46 -0.70 -5.49
N ILE A 124 -5.54 -0.20 -6.72
CA ILE A 124 -4.34 0.06 -7.54
C ILE A 124 -3.85 1.47 -7.30
N ASP A 125 -2.54 1.63 -7.19
CA ASP A 125 -1.92 2.93 -6.94
C ASP A 125 -2.13 3.87 -8.13
N THR A 126 -1.87 3.41 -9.32
CA THR A 126 -2.09 4.17 -10.55
C THR A 126 -2.12 3.30 -11.80
N MET A 127 -2.75 3.82 -12.84
CA MET A 127 -2.60 3.35 -14.22
C MET A 127 -2.00 4.46 -15.05
N ALA A 128 -1.02 4.14 -15.88
CA ALA A 128 -0.31 5.10 -16.70
C ALA A 128 -0.02 4.57 -18.11
N LEU A 129 0.14 5.50 -19.04
CA LEU A 129 0.65 5.26 -20.37
C LEU A 129 2.09 5.78 -20.47
N PHE A 130 2.90 5.09 -21.28
CA PHE A 130 4.28 5.43 -21.57
C PHE A 130 4.48 5.74 -23.06
#